data_a60411fb030d436144827e3d9d7184a3
#
_entry.id   a60411fb030d436144827e3d9d7184a3
#
_cell.length_a   1.000
_cell.length_b   1.000
_cell.length_c   1.000
_cell.angle_alpha   90.00
_cell.angle_beta   90.00
_cell.angle_gamma   90.00
#
_symmetry.space_group_name_H-M   'P 1'
#
loop_
_entity.id
_entity.type
_entity.pdbx_description
1 polymer ?
#
loop_
_entity_poly.entity_id
_entity_poly.type
_entity_poly.pdbx_seq_one_letter_code
_entity_poly.pdbx_strand_id
1 'polypeptide(L)'
;GGLDTTYCVKYLTEEKGYEVHSVIVNTGGFSEEELKHIEKHAYTLGVKSHKTVNAVKSYYDSIIKFLIFGNVLKNNTYPLSVSAERLSQALHIADHAIELNADAVAHGSTGAGNDQVRFDMTFHIMIPGVEIITPIRDLQLSREEEIAYLESKGVEMNFAKAMYSINKGLWGTSVGGKETLSSK
;
A
#
# COMPACT_ATOMS: atom_id res chain seq x y z
N GLY A 1 8.64 -2.49 0.98
CA GLY A 1 7.76 -1.38 0.71
C GLY A 1 8.26 -0.43 -0.35
N GLY A 2 7.35 0.34 -0.89
CA GLY A 2 7.68 1.47 -1.76
C GLY A 2 8.10 2.69 -0.96
N LEU A 3 8.40 3.79 -1.67
CA LEU A 3 8.83 5.06 -1.07
C LEU A 3 7.83 5.57 -0.02
N ASP A 4 6.59 5.78 -0.45
CA ASP A 4 5.52 6.35 0.37
C ASP A 4 5.29 5.55 1.67
N THR A 5 5.27 4.21 1.57
CA THR A 5 5.11 3.35 2.75
C THR A 5 6.30 3.41 3.69
N THR A 6 7.53 3.48 3.14
CA THR A 6 8.76 3.61 3.93
C THR A 6 8.77 4.94 4.69
N TYR A 7 8.37 6.03 4.01
CA TYR A 7 8.19 7.33 4.64
C TYR A 7 7.17 7.26 5.80
N CYS A 8 5.97 6.71 5.54
CA CYS A 8 4.93 6.60 6.57
C CYS A 8 5.43 5.89 7.83
N VAL A 9 6.10 4.73 7.68
CA VAL A 9 6.63 3.99 8.81
C VAL A 9 7.62 4.84 9.58
N LYS A 10 8.61 5.43 8.91
CA LYS A 10 9.66 6.21 9.56
C LYS A 10 9.11 7.46 10.26
N TYR A 11 8.20 8.17 9.61
CA TYR A 11 7.54 9.34 10.16
C TYR A 11 6.70 9.01 11.40
N LEU A 12 5.91 7.94 11.35
CA LEU A 12 5.04 7.54 12.46
C LEU A 12 5.85 7.03 13.66
N THR A 13 6.95 6.31 13.43
CA THR A 13 7.80 5.81 14.52
C THR A 13 8.63 6.93 15.16
N GLU A 14 9.28 7.79 14.37
CA GLU A 14 10.24 8.75 14.90
C GLU A 14 9.66 10.13 15.24
N GLU A 15 8.76 10.65 14.39
CA GLU A 15 8.21 11.99 14.62
C GLU A 15 6.94 11.96 15.48
N LYS A 16 6.16 10.88 15.37
CA LYS A 16 4.92 10.74 16.13
C LYS A 16 5.04 9.84 17.35
N GLY A 17 6.10 9.04 17.44
CA GLY A 17 6.33 8.12 18.55
C GLY A 17 5.30 7.00 18.66
N TYR A 18 4.66 6.62 17.56
CA TYR A 18 3.68 5.53 17.55
C TYR A 18 4.36 4.16 17.59
N GLU A 19 3.72 3.21 18.24
CA GLU A 19 4.06 1.80 18.08
C GLU A 19 3.46 1.31 16.75
N VAL A 20 4.32 1.13 15.74
CA VAL A 20 3.90 0.80 14.39
C VAL A 20 3.97 -0.70 14.11
N HIS A 21 2.86 -1.28 13.67
CA HIS A 21 2.76 -2.63 13.15
C HIS A 21 2.57 -2.56 11.64
N SER A 22 3.48 -3.16 10.88
CA SER A 22 3.37 -3.13 9.42
C SER A 22 2.73 -4.40 8.88
N VAL A 23 1.99 -4.27 7.79
CA VAL A 23 1.37 -5.39 7.09
C VAL A 23 1.58 -5.27 5.59
N ILE A 24 1.93 -6.39 4.95
CA ILE A 24 1.91 -6.52 3.49
C ILE A 24 0.90 -7.59 3.10
N VAL A 25 0.05 -7.25 2.13
CA VAL A 25 -0.94 -8.17 1.57
C VAL A 25 -0.44 -8.62 0.20
N ASN A 26 0.02 -9.86 0.12
CA ASN A 26 0.49 -10.45 -1.13
C ASN A 26 -0.70 -10.98 -1.94
N THR A 27 -1.00 -10.30 -3.02
CA THR A 27 -2.03 -10.65 -4.01
C THR A 27 -1.46 -11.39 -5.23
N GLY A 28 -0.26 -11.97 -5.11
CA GLY A 28 0.44 -12.72 -6.17
C GLY A 28 1.53 -11.92 -6.90
N GLY A 29 1.89 -10.73 -6.39
CA GLY A 29 2.90 -9.87 -6.98
C GLY A 29 4.30 -10.03 -6.43
N PHE A 30 4.49 -10.75 -5.32
CA PHE A 30 5.77 -10.87 -4.63
C PHE A 30 6.23 -12.32 -4.52
N SER A 31 7.52 -12.54 -4.74
CA SER A 31 8.19 -13.80 -4.42
C SER A 31 8.42 -13.91 -2.90
N GLU A 32 8.73 -15.12 -2.43
CA GLU A 32 9.07 -15.34 -1.02
C GLU A 32 10.34 -14.58 -0.59
N GLU A 33 11.31 -14.45 -1.50
CA GLU A 33 12.53 -13.71 -1.23
C GLU A 33 12.26 -12.21 -1.10
N GLU A 34 11.43 -11.66 -1.96
CA GLU A 34 10.99 -10.26 -1.88
C GLU A 34 10.23 -10.00 -0.58
N LEU A 35 9.34 -10.89 -0.16
CA LEU A 35 8.60 -10.77 1.10
C LEU A 35 9.52 -10.78 2.32
N LYS A 36 10.51 -11.69 2.36
CA LYS A 36 11.53 -11.71 3.43
C LYS A 36 12.37 -10.44 3.47
N HIS A 37 12.71 -9.91 2.29
CA HIS A 37 13.44 -8.65 2.22
C HIS A 37 12.60 -7.47 2.74
N ILE A 38 11.31 -7.41 2.38
CA ILE A 38 10.38 -6.39 2.85
C ILE A 38 10.22 -6.47 4.37
N GLU A 39 10.04 -7.65 4.92
CA GLU A 39 9.95 -7.87 6.37
C GLU A 39 11.22 -7.37 7.09
N LYS A 40 12.41 -7.79 6.62
CA LYS A 40 13.67 -7.32 7.18
C LYS A 40 13.78 -5.80 7.12
N HIS A 41 13.45 -5.19 5.99
CA HIS A 41 13.47 -3.74 5.82
C HIS A 41 12.47 -3.05 6.77
N ALA A 42 11.28 -3.59 6.96
CA ALA A 42 10.31 -3.02 7.90
C ALA A 42 10.89 -2.92 9.32
N TYR A 43 11.54 -3.98 9.80
CA TYR A 43 12.19 -3.95 11.11
C TYR A 43 13.32 -2.92 11.21
N THR A 44 14.09 -2.68 10.14
CA THR A 44 15.12 -1.60 10.15
C THR A 44 14.52 -0.20 10.23
N LEU A 45 13.24 -0.03 9.86
CA LEU A 45 12.51 1.23 9.98
C LEU A 45 11.93 1.46 11.39
N GLY A 46 12.00 0.45 12.27
CA GLY A 46 11.55 0.57 13.65
C GLY A 46 10.14 0.04 13.92
N VAL A 47 9.56 -0.78 13.04
CA VAL A 47 8.26 -1.38 13.34
C VAL A 47 8.35 -2.37 14.50
N LYS A 48 7.30 -2.46 15.29
CA LYS A 48 7.17 -3.41 16.40
C LYS A 48 6.96 -4.85 15.90
N SER A 49 6.16 -5.00 14.84
CA SER A 49 5.94 -6.27 14.18
C SER A 49 5.64 -6.08 12.69
N HIS A 50 5.85 -7.14 11.93
CA HIS A 50 5.48 -7.23 10.53
C HIS A 50 4.64 -8.46 10.26
N LYS A 51 3.57 -8.32 9.49
CA LYS A 51 2.71 -9.43 9.05
C LYS A 51 2.67 -9.50 7.53
N THR A 52 2.99 -10.65 7.00
CA THR A 52 2.75 -10.98 5.57
C THR A 52 1.46 -11.78 5.47
N VAL A 53 0.48 -11.25 4.75
CA VAL A 53 -0.80 -11.92 4.46
C VAL A 53 -0.76 -12.48 3.05
N ASN A 54 -0.91 -13.80 2.89
CA ASN A 54 -1.08 -14.41 1.58
C ASN A 54 -2.56 -14.36 1.18
N ALA A 55 -2.91 -13.39 0.36
CA ALA A 55 -4.28 -13.16 -0.10
C ALA A 55 -4.58 -13.71 -1.50
N VAL A 56 -3.65 -14.45 -2.13
CA VAL A 56 -3.81 -14.93 -3.53
C VAL A 56 -5.11 -15.69 -3.72
N LYS A 57 -5.37 -16.67 -2.84
CA LYS A 57 -6.57 -17.50 -2.94
C LYS A 57 -7.85 -16.71 -2.64
N SER A 58 -7.87 -15.94 -1.56
CA SER A 58 -9.03 -15.12 -1.19
C SER A 58 -9.35 -14.06 -2.23
N TYR A 59 -8.33 -13.43 -2.81
CA TYR A 59 -8.48 -12.44 -3.87
C TYR A 59 -9.10 -13.06 -5.14
N TYR A 60 -8.65 -14.27 -5.54
CA TYR A 60 -9.25 -14.98 -6.65
C TYR A 60 -10.70 -15.35 -6.36
N ASP A 61 -10.95 -16.03 -5.23
CA ASP A 61 -12.26 -16.58 -4.90
C ASP A 61 -13.32 -15.51 -4.64
N SER A 62 -12.94 -14.37 -4.09
CA SER A 62 -13.91 -13.33 -3.67
C SER A 62 -14.09 -12.23 -4.70
N ILE A 63 -13.13 -12.03 -5.61
CA ILE A 63 -13.13 -10.89 -6.52
C ILE A 63 -12.88 -11.33 -7.97
N ILE A 64 -11.68 -11.89 -8.28
CA ILE A 64 -11.24 -12.07 -9.66
C ILE A 64 -12.18 -12.97 -10.46
N LYS A 65 -12.59 -14.11 -9.92
CA LYS A 65 -13.48 -15.04 -10.63
C LYS A 65 -14.79 -14.37 -11.08
N PHE A 66 -15.33 -13.44 -10.29
CA PHE A 66 -16.55 -12.72 -10.65
C PHE A 66 -16.30 -11.67 -11.73
N LEU A 67 -15.14 -11.02 -11.73
CA LEU A 67 -14.74 -10.14 -12.81
C LEU A 67 -14.60 -10.90 -14.14
N ILE A 68 -14.05 -12.12 -14.10
CA ILE A 68 -13.90 -12.99 -15.26
C ILE A 68 -15.28 -13.45 -15.76
N PHE A 69 -16.10 -14.03 -14.89
CA PHE A 69 -17.41 -14.56 -15.28
C PHE A 69 -18.37 -13.49 -15.75
N GLY A 70 -18.28 -12.30 -15.16
CA GLY A 70 -19.07 -11.13 -15.56
C GLY A 70 -18.50 -10.37 -16.76
N ASN A 71 -17.34 -10.76 -17.27
CA ASN A 71 -16.59 -10.00 -18.29
C ASN A 71 -16.53 -8.50 -17.97
N VAL A 72 -16.20 -8.18 -16.71
CA VAL A 72 -16.28 -6.81 -16.19
C VAL A 72 -15.08 -5.98 -16.66
N LEU A 73 -15.34 -5.02 -17.54
CA LEU A 73 -14.34 -4.09 -18.06
C LEU A 73 -14.82 -2.64 -17.89
N LYS A 74 -13.99 -1.80 -17.29
CA LYS A 74 -14.23 -0.36 -17.28
C LYS A 74 -13.86 0.20 -18.65
N ASN A 75 -14.79 0.93 -19.28
CA ASN A 75 -14.65 1.49 -20.64
C ASN A 75 -14.30 0.43 -21.70
N ASN A 76 -14.79 -0.80 -21.54
CA ASN A 76 -14.54 -1.95 -22.43
C ASN A 76 -13.04 -2.32 -22.62
N THR A 77 -12.16 -1.85 -21.76
CA THR A 77 -10.71 -2.08 -21.88
C THR A 77 -10.02 -2.44 -20.58
N TYR A 78 -10.34 -1.76 -19.48
CA TYR A 78 -9.63 -1.93 -18.22
C TYR A 78 -10.27 -3.00 -17.33
N PRO A 79 -9.55 -4.10 -17.02
CA PRO A 79 -10.10 -5.23 -16.26
C PRO A 79 -10.15 -5.00 -14.74
N LEU A 80 -10.09 -3.76 -14.28
CA LEU A 80 -10.13 -3.35 -12.88
C LEU A 80 -9.01 -3.96 -11.99
N SER A 81 -7.86 -4.31 -12.56
CA SER A 81 -6.80 -5.02 -11.86
C SER A 81 -6.36 -4.32 -10.57
N VAL A 82 -5.88 -3.08 -10.67
CA VAL A 82 -5.43 -2.31 -9.50
C VAL A 82 -6.59 -1.99 -8.55
N SER A 83 -7.76 -1.64 -9.10
CA SER A 83 -8.93 -1.29 -8.29
C SER A 83 -9.38 -2.43 -7.40
N ALA A 84 -9.47 -3.64 -7.97
CA ALA A 84 -9.86 -4.85 -7.26
C ALA A 84 -8.82 -5.28 -6.24
N GLU A 85 -7.54 -5.15 -6.59
CA GLU A 85 -6.43 -5.45 -5.71
C GLU A 85 -6.43 -4.58 -4.45
N ARG A 86 -6.62 -3.25 -4.60
CA ARG A 86 -6.67 -2.32 -3.46
C ARG A 86 -7.79 -2.64 -2.48
N LEU A 87 -8.95 -3.05 -3.00
CA LEU A 87 -10.05 -3.49 -2.14
C LEU A 87 -9.67 -4.73 -1.32
N SER A 88 -9.07 -5.74 -1.98
CA SER A 88 -8.60 -6.94 -1.28
C SER A 88 -7.55 -6.60 -0.21
N GLN A 89 -6.61 -5.73 -0.54
CA GLN A 89 -5.58 -5.28 0.40
C GLN A 89 -6.21 -4.57 1.61
N ALA A 90 -7.11 -3.62 1.38
CA ALA A 90 -7.76 -2.86 2.44
C ALA A 90 -8.57 -3.74 3.41
N LEU A 91 -9.28 -4.75 2.90
CA LEU A 91 -10.02 -5.71 3.73
C LEU A 91 -9.09 -6.47 4.69
N HIS A 92 -7.99 -7.03 4.18
CA HIS A 92 -7.04 -7.78 5.02
C HIS A 92 -6.27 -6.88 6.01
N ILE A 93 -6.04 -5.61 5.65
CA ILE A 93 -5.46 -4.63 6.57
C ILE A 93 -6.44 -4.32 7.69
N ALA A 94 -7.72 -4.10 7.37
CA ALA A 94 -8.76 -3.87 8.37
C ALA A 94 -8.91 -5.07 9.34
N ASP A 95 -8.91 -6.30 8.83
CA ASP A 95 -8.94 -7.51 9.64
C ASP A 95 -7.75 -7.54 10.62
N HIS A 96 -6.55 -7.20 10.13
CA HIS A 96 -5.36 -7.17 10.99
C HIS A 96 -5.40 -6.04 12.02
N ALA A 97 -5.96 -4.89 11.68
CA ALA A 97 -6.17 -3.80 12.63
C ALA A 97 -7.13 -4.21 13.76
N ILE A 98 -8.18 -4.97 13.44
CA ILE A 98 -9.10 -5.56 14.45
C ILE A 98 -8.35 -6.55 15.35
N GLU A 99 -7.55 -7.47 14.78
CA GLU A 99 -6.76 -8.44 15.55
C GLU A 99 -5.82 -7.76 16.57
N LEU A 100 -5.24 -6.63 16.18
CA LEU A 100 -4.34 -5.86 17.04
C LEU A 100 -5.06 -4.91 17.99
N ASN A 101 -6.36 -4.70 17.86
CA ASN A 101 -7.10 -3.62 18.49
C ASN A 101 -6.41 -2.27 18.28
N ALA A 102 -6.06 -1.99 17.02
CA ALA A 102 -5.29 -0.80 16.65
C ALA A 102 -6.10 0.48 16.81
N ASP A 103 -5.48 1.52 17.34
CA ASP A 103 -6.09 2.85 17.50
C ASP A 103 -6.18 3.59 16.16
N ALA A 104 -5.27 3.29 15.23
CA ALA A 104 -5.20 3.92 13.92
C ALA A 104 -4.74 2.95 12.82
N VAL A 105 -5.09 3.27 11.58
CA VAL A 105 -4.52 2.66 10.36
C VAL A 105 -3.86 3.74 9.52
N ALA A 106 -2.74 3.40 8.88
CA ALA A 106 -2.02 4.36 8.04
C ALA A 106 -1.78 3.83 6.63
N HIS A 107 -1.83 4.70 5.65
CA HIS A 107 -1.44 4.38 4.27
C HIS A 107 -0.77 5.57 3.57
N GLY A 108 0.07 5.27 2.56
CA GLY A 108 0.83 6.26 1.80
C GLY A 108 0.18 6.70 0.48
N SER A 109 -1.13 6.58 0.34
CA SER A 109 -1.79 7.03 -0.89
C SER A 109 -1.82 8.55 -0.97
N THR A 110 -1.47 9.08 -2.16
CA THR A 110 -1.54 10.51 -2.45
C THR A 110 -2.97 10.99 -2.69
N GLY A 111 -3.22 12.30 -2.61
CA GLY A 111 -4.50 12.91 -2.93
C GLY A 111 -4.91 12.87 -4.40
N ALA A 112 -3.97 12.57 -5.31
CA ALA A 112 -4.21 12.65 -6.75
C ALA A 112 -4.90 11.42 -7.35
N GLY A 113 -4.82 10.26 -6.68
CA GLY A 113 -5.33 8.99 -7.19
C GLY A 113 -6.63 8.52 -6.54
N ASN A 114 -7.19 7.43 -7.08
CA ASN A 114 -8.38 6.78 -6.52
C ASN A 114 -8.05 5.76 -5.42
N ASP A 115 -6.79 5.45 -5.17
CA ASP A 115 -6.40 4.44 -4.17
C ASP A 115 -6.75 4.90 -2.76
N GLN A 116 -6.56 6.18 -2.44
CA GLN A 116 -6.99 6.77 -1.18
C GLN A 116 -8.50 6.52 -0.92
N VAL A 117 -9.35 6.74 -1.92
CA VAL A 117 -10.80 6.56 -1.77
C VAL A 117 -11.13 5.10 -1.44
N ARG A 118 -10.44 4.15 -2.07
CA ARG A 118 -10.67 2.72 -1.84
C ARG A 118 -10.25 2.30 -0.44
N PHE A 119 -9.09 2.76 0.03
CA PHE A 119 -8.63 2.50 1.39
C PHE A 119 -9.53 3.16 2.41
N ASP A 120 -9.75 4.47 2.31
CA ASP A 120 -10.56 5.24 3.27
C ASP A 120 -11.98 4.67 3.38
N MET A 121 -12.64 4.43 2.25
CA MET A 121 -14.00 3.87 2.22
C MET A 121 -14.04 2.49 2.90
N THR A 122 -13.09 1.63 2.60
CA THR A 122 -13.05 0.28 3.20
C THR A 122 -12.83 0.37 4.71
N PHE A 123 -11.90 1.20 5.15
CA PHE A 123 -11.61 1.37 6.59
C PHE A 123 -12.79 1.98 7.33
N HIS A 124 -13.45 2.99 6.79
CA HIS A 124 -14.66 3.56 7.42
C HIS A 124 -15.79 2.54 7.58
N ILE A 125 -15.90 1.58 6.65
CA ILE A 125 -16.94 0.54 6.72
C ILE A 125 -16.53 -0.59 7.66
N MET A 126 -15.29 -1.08 7.59
CA MET A 126 -14.85 -2.28 8.29
C MET A 126 -14.42 -2.01 9.73
N ILE A 127 -13.86 -0.85 9.98
CA ILE A 127 -13.31 -0.44 11.28
C ILE A 127 -13.77 0.98 11.64
N PRO A 128 -15.08 1.20 11.78
CA PRO A 128 -15.61 2.52 12.08
C PRO A 128 -15.07 3.02 13.43
N GLY A 129 -14.61 4.27 13.45
CA GLY A 129 -14.04 4.90 14.66
C GLY A 129 -12.53 4.74 14.83
N VAL A 130 -11.87 3.92 14.02
CA VAL A 130 -10.40 3.87 13.95
C VAL A 130 -9.89 5.06 13.14
N GLU A 131 -8.87 5.76 13.64
CA GLU A 131 -8.27 6.89 12.95
C GLU A 131 -7.56 6.45 11.65
N ILE A 132 -7.73 7.21 10.57
CA ILE A 132 -7.03 6.98 9.29
C ILE A 132 -5.96 8.05 9.12
N ILE A 133 -4.69 7.64 9.12
CA ILE A 133 -3.54 8.53 9.04
C ILE A 133 -2.91 8.44 7.65
N THR A 134 -2.78 9.57 6.97
CA THR A 134 -2.31 9.63 5.58
C THR A 134 -1.20 10.68 5.39
N PRO A 135 0.01 10.45 5.92
CA PRO A 135 1.04 11.48 6.00
C PRO A 135 1.40 12.12 4.66
N ILE A 136 1.45 11.32 3.59
CA ILE A 136 1.79 11.83 2.25
C ILE A 136 0.75 12.82 1.73
N ARG A 137 -0.53 12.48 1.91
CA ARG A 137 -1.66 13.33 1.50
C ARG A 137 -1.80 14.56 2.37
N ASP A 138 -1.72 14.36 3.69
CA ASP A 138 -2.01 15.40 4.67
C ASP A 138 -0.93 16.47 4.69
N LEU A 139 0.33 16.08 4.47
CA LEU A 139 1.47 16.98 4.36
C LEU A 139 1.73 17.45 2.92
N GLN A 140 0.98 16.93 1.94
CA GLN A 140 1.12 17.24 0.51
C GLN A 140 2.55 17.04 -0.03
N LEU A 141 3.19 15.96 0.40
CA LEU A 141 4.60 15.69 0.10
C LEU A 141 4.83 15.35 -1.37
N SER A 142 5.89 15.91 -1.91
CA SER A 142 6.50 15.48 -3.16
C SER A 142 7.43 14.27 -2.92
N ARG A 143 7.70 13.52 -3.98
CA ARG A 143 8.66 12.38 -3.90
C ARG A 143 10.06 12.82 -3.51
N GLU A 144 10.47 13.99 -3.94
CA GLU A 144 11.74 14.60 -3.60
C GLU A 144 11.85 14.90 -2.10
N GLU A 145 10.78 15.41 -1.49
CA GLU A 145 10.72 15.66 -0.05
C GLU A 145 10.72 14.37 0.76
N GLU A 146 10.00 13.33 0.30
CA GLU A 146 10.03 12.01 0.92
C GLU A 146 11.44 11.40 0.90
N ILE A 147 12.13 11.48 -0.24
CA ILE A 147 13.50 11.00 -0.40
C ILE A 147 14.44 11.77 0.52
N ALA A 148 14.41 13.10 0.50
CA ALA A 148 15.27 13.93 1.33
C ALA A 148 15.08 13.64 2.83
N TYR A 149 13.84 13.44 3.26
CA TYR A 149 13.55 13.05 4.64
C TYR A 149 14.17 11.68 4.98
N LEU A 150 13.95 10.66 4.15
CA LEU A 150 14.48 9.31 4.39
C LEU A 150 16.01 9.28 4.38
N GLU A 151 16.66 10.02 3.49
CA GLU A 151 18.12 10.17 3.47
C GLU A 151 18.63 10.83 4.75
N SER A 152 17.95 11.89 5.24
CA SER A 152 18.30 12.55 6.51
C SER A 152 18.20 11.62 7.72
N LYS A 153 17.34 10.59 7.64
CA LYS A 153 17.16 9.56 8.67
C LYS A 153 18.06 8.33 8.47
N GLY A 154 18.97 8.36 7.50
CA GLY A 154 19.91 7.29 7.22
C GLY A 154 19.24 6.01 6.66
N VAL A 155 18.08 6.14 6.01
CA VAL A 155 17.40 5.00 5.39
C VAL A 155 18.05 4.67 4.06
N GLU A 156 18.56 3.46 3.95
CA GLU A 156 19.14 2.94 2.70
C GLU A 156 18.07 2.26 1.84
N MET A 157 17.83 2.81 0.64
CA MET A 157 16.97 2.19 -0.38
C MET A 157 17.39 2.64 -1.79
N ASN A 158 16.93 1.92 -2.81
CA ASN A 158 17.18 2.31 -4.19
C ASN A 158 16.19 3.40 -4.63
N PHE A 159 16.54 4.66 -4.36
CA PHE A 159 15.69 5.83 -4.68
C PHE A 159 15.43 5.98 -6.19
N ALA A 160 16.37 5.59 -7.05
CA ALA A 160 16.15 5.64 -8.50
C ALA A 160 15.01 4.73 -8.94
N LYS A 161 14.89 3.53 -8.35
CA LYS A 161 13.78 2.61 -8.60
C LYS A 161 12.48 3.11 -7.95
N ALA A 162 12.58 3.82 -6.84
CA ALA A 162 11.43 4.34 -6.10
C ALA A 162 10.68 5.48 -6.83
N MET A 163 11.25 6.06 -7.89
CA MET A 163 10.58 7.03 -8.75
C MET A 163 9.45 6.43 -9.59
N TYR A 164 9.37 5.10 -9.67
CA TYR A 164 8.29 4.39 -10.37
C TYR A 164 7.36 3.72 -9.39
N SER A 165 6.05 3.84 -9.63
CA SER A 165 5.02 3.09 -8.92
C SER A 165 4.68 1.84 -9.74
N ILE A 166 5.03 0.67 -9.19
CA ILE A 166 4.76 -0.62 -9.82
C ILE A 166 3.75 -1.36 -8.95
N ASN A 167 2.56 -1.60 -9.50
CA ASN A 167 1.54 -2.43 -8.87
C ASN A 167 1.48 -3.75 -9.63
N LYS A 168 1.85 -4.83 -8.97
CA LYS A 168 1.91 -6.18 -9.54
C LYS A 168 1.11 -7.13 -8.65
N GLY A 169 0.18 -7.83 -9.25
CA GLY A 169 -0.67 -8.82 -8.56
C GLY A 169 -1.14 -9.92 -9.51
N LEU A 170 -1.93 -10.82 -8.99
CA LEU A 170 -2.48 -11.97 -9.74
C LEU A 170 -3.27 -11.54 -10.98
N TRP A 171 -3.99 -10.42 -10.92
CA TRP A 171 -4.90 -9.96 -11.97
C TRP A 171 -4.27 -8.94 -12.94
N GLY A 172 -2.99 -8.65 -12.81
CA GLY A 172 -2.27 -7.80 -13.74
C GLY A 172 -1.23 -6.91 -13.08
N THR A 173 -0.51 -6.19 -13.93
CA THR A 173 0.53 -5.25 -13.53
C THR A 173 0.24 -3.89 -14.10
N SER A 174 0.41 -2.84 -13.30
CA SER A 174 0.44 -1.46 -13.82
C SER A 174 1.72 -0.77 -13.36
N VAL A 175 2.25 0.07 -14.24
CA VAL A 175 3.45 0.88 -13.98
C VAL A 175 3.09 2.33 -14.23
N GLY A 176 3.31 3.17 -13.21
CA GLY A 176 3.20 4.62 -13.30
C GLY A 176 4.56 5.26 -13.04
N GLY A 177 4.86 6.35 -13.73
CA GLY A 177 6.10 7.07 -13.59
C GLY A 177 6.05 8.41 -14.31
N LYS A 178 7.18 9.11 -14.35
CA LYS A 178 7.28 10.46 -14.90
C LYS A 178 6.79 10.55 -16.37
N GLU A 179 7.08 9.52 -17.16
CA GLU A 179 6.71 9.45 -18.58
C GLU A 179 5.20 9.30 -18.78
N THR A 180 4.48 8.69 -17.83
CA THR A 180 3.01 8.54 -17.91
C THR A 180 2.25 9.80 -17.53
N LEU A 181 2.91 10.76 -16.88
CA LEU A 181 2.32 12.04 -16.49
C LEU A 181 2.45 13.11 -17.58
N SER A 182 3.37 12.93 -18.52
CA SER A 182 3.70 13.90 -19.56
C SER A 182 3.17 13.57 -20.97
N SER A 183 2.55 12.42 -21.17
CA SER A 183 1.89 12.08 -22.42
C SER A 183 0.57 12.85 -22.56
N LYS A 184 0.59 13.91 -23.37
CA LYS A 184 -0.61 14.58 -23.87
C LYS A 184 -1.17 13.80 -25.03
#